data_4ee0b69e09dcfa463ab1225a251b2ae7
#
_entry.id   4ee0b69e09dcfa463ab1225a251b2ae7
#
_cell.length_a   1.000
_cell.length_b   1.000
_cell.length_c   1.000
_cell.angle_alpha   90.00
_cell.angle_beta   90.00
_cell.angle_gamma   90.00
#
_symmetry.space_group_name_H-M   'P 1'
#
loop_
_entity.id
_entity.type
_entity.pdbx_description
1 polymer ?
#
loop_
_entity_poly.entity_id
_entity_poly.type
_entity_poly.pdbx_seq_one_letter_code
_entity_poly.pdbx_strand_id
1 'polypeptide(L)'
;MKFKRLIIYILTLIIILAGANISFASEDIHSESAILIDSTTGKTLYEKNSTEKMYPASTTKILTSIIAIEKGNLDDKTTVKRDAIAVIPSGYSSAYLSEGEEITVKELLEVFLIHSANEAGNVLAEYISGSIDEFVNLMNQKASELGCKNTHFVNTNGIHNENHYTTAKDLATIARYCMQNQTFREIVSMKSCTIPKTNKSDKRFYKNTNDLINPSSPYYLSYCIGIKTGYTSQAKNCLISACNKDGLELIAVVLGAPNLSNRKSARYIDSITLYNYGYSNYKMKQIASKGDVVYNIDVNKGNKETKNLDLVLGDDVKSLVNINDENVTYSIDLEDNIEAPISANSNLGTITYTVGDSTYSTKLLASHDVYKNDFTFIIGIILALILILILSIILILIKNKKK
;
A
#
# COMPACT_ATOMS: atom_id res chain seq x y z
N MET A 1 -46.60 -27.87 -31.74
CA MET A 1 -46.23 -28.37 -30.34
C MET A 1 -44.74 -28.68 -30.17
N LYS A 2 -44.08 -29.35 -31.13
CA LYS A 2 -42.64 -29.74 -30.99
C LYS A 2 -41.69 -28.55 -30.89
N PHE A 3 -41.91 -27.46 -31.65
CA PHE A 3 -41.04 -26.27 -31.65
C PHE A 3 -41.10 -25.47 -30.35
N LYS A 4 -42.25 -25.32 -29.70
CA LYS A 4 -42.40 -24.68 -28.37
C LYS A 4 -41.68 -25.47 -27.27
N ARG A 5 -41.70 -26.79 -27.32
CA ARG A 5 -40.97 -27.64 -26.37
C ARG A 5 -39.45 -27.53 -26.52
N LEU A 6 -38.96 -27.41 -27.77
CA LEU A 6 -37.53 -27.22 -28.05
C LEU A 6 -37.02 -25.87 -27.48
N ILE A 7 -37.78 -24.78 -27.66
CA ILE A 7 -37.46 -23.47 -27.13
C ILE A 7 -37.43 -23.49 -25.57
N ILE A 8 -38.36 -24.19 -24.93
CA ILE A 8 -38.38 -24.36 -23.45
C ILE A 8 -37.16 -25.14 -22.98
N TYR A 9 -36.74 -26.18 -23.67
CA TYR A 9 -35.52 -26.93 -23.30
C TYR A 9 -34.25 -26.13 -23.53
N ILE A 10 -34.16 -25.29 -24.56
CA ILE A 10 -33.03 -24.38 -24.77
C ILE A 10 -32.99 -23.29 -23.72
N LEU A 11 -34.13 -22.70 -23.33
CA LEU A 11 -34.21 -21.69 -22.25
C LEU A 11 -33.90 -22.31 -20.88
N THR A 12 -34.35 -23.51 -20.56
CA THR A 12 -33.98 -24.20 -19.32
C THR A 12 -32.49 -24.59 -19.30
N LEU A 13 -31.91 -24.98 -20.41
CA LEU A 13 -30.48 -25.27 -20.50
C LEU A 13 -29.63 -24.00 -20.33
N ILE A 14 -30.07 -22.86 -20.87
CA ILE A 14 -29.40 -21.54 -20.68
C ILE A 14 -29.53 -21.08 -19.21
N ILE A 15 -30.66 -21.30 -18.56
CA ILE A 15 -30.85 -20.94 -17.14
C ILE A 15 -29.98 -21.85 -16.25
N ILE A 16 -29.84 -23.14 -16.60
CA ILE A 16 -28.96 -24.06 -15.86
C ILE A 16 -27.48 -23.71 -16.05
N LEU A 17 -27.09 -23.27 -17.25
CA LEU A 17 -25.73 -22.80 -17.54
C LEU A 17 -25.43 -21.41 -16.93
N ALA A 18 -26.44 -20.53 -16.81
CA ALA A 18 -26.30 -19.22 -16.17
C ALA A 18 -26.28 -19.33 -14.61
N GLY A 19 -26.78 -20.46 -14.07
CA GLY A 19 -26.74 -20.76 -12.61
C GLY A 19 -25.52 -21.57 -12.17
N ALA A 20 -24.61 -21.94 -13.06
CA ALA A 20 -23.32 -22.47 -12.69
C ALA A 20 -22.44 -21.30 -12.20
N ASN A 21 -22.62 -20.95 -10.91
CA ASN A 21 -21.54 -20.34 -10.18
C ASN A 21 -20.34 -21.28 -10.36
N ILE A 22 -19.37 -20.89 -11.20
CA ILE A 22 -18.04 -21.48 -11.18
C ILE A 22 -17.49 -21.09 -9.82
N SER A 23 -17.83 -21.86 -8.79
CA SER A 23 -17.09 -21.89 -7.55
C SER A 23 -15.71 -22.40 -7.99
N PHE A 24 -14.78 -21.48 -8.21
CA PHE A 24 -13.37 -21.85 -8.19
C PHE A 24 -13.19 -22.55 -6.85
N ALA A 25 -12.90 -23.84 -6.89
CA ALA A 25 -12.58 -24.61 -5.71
C ALA A 25 -11.54 -23.77 -4.96
N SER A 26 -11.89 -23.32 -3.76
CA SER A 26 -10.95 -22.68 -2.85
C SER A 26 -9.81 -23.68 -2.72
N GLU A 27 -8.67 -23.40 -3.35
CA GLU A 27 -7.49 -24.24 -3.13
C GLU A 27 -7.31 -24.28 -1.62
N ASP A 28 -7.25 -25.49 -1.05
CA ASP A 28 -7.26 -25.68 0.40
C ASP A 28 -6.00 -25.04 1.01
N ILE A 29 -6.17 -23.94 1.70
CA ILE A 29 -5.12 -23.34 2.52
C ILE A 29 -4.96 -24.20 3.77
N HIS A 30 -3.78 -24.81 3.95
CA HIS A 30 -3.47 -25.73 5.05
C HIS A 30 -3.25 -24.99 6.37
N SER A 31 -2.79 -23.73 6.32
CA SER A 31 -2.56 -22.89 7.49
C SER A 31 -3.85 -22.65 8.28
N GLU A 32 -3.74 -22.53 9.60
CA GLU A 32 -4.87 -22.29 10.48
C GLU A 32 -5.49 -20.91 10.24
N SER A 33 -4.65 -19.91 10.00
CA SER A 33 -5.06 -18.54 9.70
C SER A 33 -4.27 -18.01 8.51
N ALA A 34 -4.95 -17.30 7.60
CA ALA A 34 -4.32 -16.72 6.40
C ALA A 34 -5.05 -15.45 5.96
N ILE A 35 -4.30 -14.53 5.33
CA ILE A 35 -4.84 -13.36 4.68
C ILE A 35 -3.98 -12.96 3.48
N LEU A 36 -4.62 -12.43 2.44
CA LEU A 36 -3.98 -11.76 1.31
C LEU A 36 -4.56 -10.36 1.19
N ILE A 37 -3.71 -9.36 1.13
CA ILE A 37 -4.11 -7.96 0.94
C ILE A 37 -3.38 -7.33 -0.25
N ASP A 38 -4.01 -6.33 -0.85
CA ASP A 38 -3.32 -5.36 -1.69
C ASP A 38 -2.44 -4.44 -0.83
N SER A 39 -1.17 -4.35 -1.14
CA SER A 39 -0.19 -3.56 -0.36
C SER A 39 -0.48 -2.05 -0.42
N THR A 40 -1.04 -1.56 -1.52
CA THR A 40 -1.31 -0.13 -1.73
C THR A 40 -2.50 0.34 -0.91
N THR A 41 -3.64 -0.33 -1.06
CA THR A 41 -4.90 0.10 -0.44
C THR A 41 -5.15 -0.54 0.92
N GLY A 42 -4.56 -1.71 1.18
CA GLY A 42 -4.87 -2.56 2.33
C GLY A 42 -6.15 -3.40 2.14
N LYS A 43 -6.76 -3.37 0.93
CA LYS A 43 -7.95 -4.17 0.64
C LYS A 43 -7.67 -5.65 0.81
N THR A 44 -8.53 -6.33 1.57
CA THR A 44 -8.47 -7.77 1.74
C THR A 44 -9.00 -8.46 0.48
N LEU A 45 -8.20 -9.36 -0.08
CA LEU A 45 -8.53 -10.13 -1.29
C LEU A 45 -8.94 -11.57 -0.94
N TYR A 46 -8.34 -12.11 0.11
CA TYR A 46 -8.65 -13.44 0.65
C TYR A 46 -8.43 -13.43 2.16
N GLU A 47 -9.26 -14.14 2.90
CA GLU A 47 -9.05 -14.37 4.34
C GLU A 47 -9.60 -15.72 4.79
N LYS A 48 -8.89 -16.31 5.75
CA LYS A 48 -9.29 -17.51 6.48
C LYS A 48 -8.91 -17.31 7.94
N ASN A 49 -9.88 -17.30 8.85
CA ASN A 49 -9.66 -17.10 10.29
C ASN A 49 -8.72 -15.90 10.60
N SER A 50 -8.78 -14.82 9.79
CA SER A 50 -7.79 -13.75 9.78
C SER A 50 -7.76 -12.94 11.08
N THR A 51 -8.82 -13.01 11.88
CA THR A 51 -8.97 -12.29 13.17
C THR A 51 -8.76 -13.20 14.40
N GLU A 52 -8.51 -14.48 14.19
CA GLU A 52 -8.21 -15.42 15.28
C GLU A 52 -6.83 -15.11 15.88
N LYS A 53 -6.74 -15.21 17.23
CA LYS A 53 -5.48 -15.02 17.93
C LYS A 53 -4.54 -16.19 17.69
N MET A 54 -3.37 -15.88 17.20
CA MET A 54 -2.32 -16.83 16.84
C MET A 54 -0.99 -16.40 17.46
N TYR A 55 -0.08 -17.35 17.63
CA TYR A 55 1.30 -17.05 18.02
C TYR A 55 2.12 -16.66 16.79
N PRO A 56 2.77 -15.49 16.80
CA PRO A 56 3.47 -14.97 15.61
C PRO A 56 4.84 -15.64 15.35
N ALA A 57 5.45 -16.24 16.36
CA ALA A 57 6.88 -16.61 16.32
C ALA A 57 7.73 -15.44 15.81
N SER A 58 8.79 -15.71 15.04
CA SER A 58 9.71 -14.67 14.53
C SER A 58 9.11 -13.68 13.51
N THR A 59 7.83 -13.79 13.14
CA THR A 59 7.16 -12.72 12.38
C THR A 59 6.99 -11.44 13.20
N THR A 60 7.06 -11.51 14.54
CA THR A 60 7.20 -10.39 15.48
C THR A 60 8.28 -9.40 15.06
N LYS A 61 9.39 -9.90 14.50
CA LYS A 61 10.59 -9.13 14.20
C LYS A 61 10.38 -7.98 13.22
N ILE A 62 9.32 -8.01 12.41
CA ILE A 62 9.03 -6.91 11.48
C ILE A 62 8.71 -5.60 12.23
N LEU A 63 7.94 -5.69 13.34
CA LEU A 63 7.60 -4.51 14.14
C LEU A 63 8.81 -4.00 14.93
N THR A 64 9.58 -4.88 15.52
CA THR A 64 10.86 -4.53 16.19
C THR A 64 11.79 -3.79 15.22
N SER A 65 11.92 -4.32 14.00
CA SER A 65 12.81 -3.74 12.99
C SER A 65 12.35 -2.36 12.51
N ILE A 66 11.06 -2.17 12.25
CA ILE A 66 10.59 -0.87 11.77
C ILE A 66 10.74 0.22 12.86
N ILE A 67 10.48 -0.11 14.12
CA ILE A 67 10.71 0.82 15.23
C ILE A 67 12.20 1.18 15.34
N ALA A 68 13.10 0.19 15.20
CA ALA A 68 14.54 0.44 15.25
C ALA A 68 15.03 1.28 14.05
N ILE A 69 14.45 1.11 12.86
CA ILE A 69 14.75 1.93 11.68
C ILE A 69 14.25 3.38 11.87
N GLU A 70 13.05 3.56 12.42
CA GLU A 70 12.45 4.88 12.60
C GLU A 70 13.11 5.71 13.71
N LYS A 71 13.62 5.06 14.76
CA LYS A 71 14.14 5.73 15.94
C LYS A 71 15.65 5.72 16.06
N GLY A 72 16.33 4.82 15.34
CA GLY A 72 17.78 4.66 15.40
C GLY A 72 18.50 5.29 14.22
N ASN A 73 19.82 5.37 14.33
CA ASN A 73 20.69 5.69 13.21
C ASN A 73 21.42 4.41 12.76
N LEU A 74 21.30 4.08 11.49
CA LEU A 74 21.82 2.82 10.92
C LEU A 74 23.35 2.68 11.04
N ASP A 75 24.07 3.78 11.02
CA ASP A 75 25.53 3.84 11.07
C ASP A 75 26.08 3.84 12.51
N ASP A 76 25.23 4.05 13.52
CA ASP A 76 25.66 4.01 14.91
C ASP A 76 26.14 2.61 15.29
N LYS A 77 27.22 2.57 16.07
CA LYS A 77 27.68 1.36 16.72
C LYS A 77 27.13 1.26 18.13
N THR A 78 26.69 0.06 18.48
CA THR A 78 26.27 -0.27 19.83
C THR A 78 27.08 -1.46 20.35
N THR A 79 27.17 -1.58 21.66
CA THR A 79 27.87 -2.67 22.32
C THR A 79 26.87 -3.71 22.81
N VAL A 80 27.09 -4.95 22.45
CA VAL A 80 26.26 -6.09 22.89
C VAL A 80 26.44 -6.31 24.39
N LYS A 81 25.37 -6.17 25.18
CA LYS A 81 25.37 -6.44 26.61
C LYS A 81 25.04 -7.91 26.90
N ARG A 82 25.44 -8.39 28.06
CA ARG A 82 25.20 -9.75 28.50
C ARG A 82 23.72 -10.09 28.56
N ASP A 83 22.90 -9.18 29.04
CA ASP A 83 21.45 -9.39 29.23
C ASP A 83 20.72 -9.63 27.91
N ALA A 84 21.13 -8.96 26.82
CA ALA A 84 20.57 -9.17 25.50
C ALA A 84 20.73 -10.62 25.00
N ILE A 85 21.80 -11.30 25.42
CA ILE A 85 22.13 -12.67 25.03
C ILE A 85 21.57 -13.69 26.02
N ALA A 86 21.75 -13.44 27.31
CA ALA A 86 21.47 -14.43 28.37
C ALA A 86 19.98 -14.85 28.45
N VAL A 87 19.09 -14.01 28.01
CA VAL A 87 17.63 -14.29 27.99
C VAL A 87 17.19 -15.16 26.80
N ILE A 88 18.10 -15.45 25.85
CA ILE A 88 17.76 -16.30 24.69
C ILE A 88 17.99 -17.77 25.06
N PRO A 89 16.93 -18.61 25.03
CA PRO A 89 17.10 -20.04 25.33
C PRO A 89 17.92 -20.75 24.26
N SER A 90 18.62 -21.83 24.68
CA SER A 90 19.35 -22.67 23.75
C SER A 90 18.48 -23.26 22.66
N GLY A 91 19.00 -23.38 21.44
CA GLY A 91 18.31 -23.94 20.28
C GLY A 91 17.52 -22.92 19.44
N TYR A 92 17.41 -21.67 19.85
CA TYR A 92 16.86 -20.60 19.04
C TYR A 92 17.90 -20.00 18.06
N SER A 93 17.43 -19.42 16.95
CA SER A 93 18.31 -18.78 15.96
C SER A 93 19.16 -17.68 16.59
N SER A 94 20.47 -17.71 16.33
CA SER A 94 21.46 -16.78 16.88
C SER A 94 22.50 -16.41 15.82
N ALA A 95 23.00 -15.19 15.84
CA ALA A 95 24.18 -14.76 15.12
C ALA A 95 25.46 -14.99 15.92
N TYR A 96 25.34 -15.60 17.10
CA TYR A 96 26.45 -15.82 18.02
C TYR A 96 27.18 -14.53 18.40
N LEU A 97 26.40 -13.47 18.65
CA LEU A 97 26.94 -12.23 19.19
C LEU A 97 27.52 -12.45 20.58
N SER A 98 28.64 -11.79 20.87
CA SER A 98 29.37 -11.94 22.13
C SER A 98 29.26 -10.69 23.00
N GLU A 99 29.26 -10.84 24.32
CA GLU A 99 29.31 -9.71 25.24
C GLU A 99 30.52 -8.80 24.95
N GLY A 100 30.27 -7.48 24.88
CA GLY A 100 31.27 -6.48 24.52
C GLY A 100 31.57 -6.41 23.01
N GLU A 101 30.81 -7.09 22.16
CA GLU A 101 30.94 -6.96 20.72
C GLU A 101 30.37 -5.61 20.26
N GLU A 102 31.14 -4.89 19.43
CA GLU A 102 30.72 -3.64 18.80
C GLU A 102 30.19 -3.93 17.39
N ILE A 103 28.95 -3.54 17.13
CA ILE A 103 28.25 -3.84 15.89
C ILE A 103 27.33 -2.66 15.51
N THR A 104 27.14 -2.39 14.22
CA THR A 104 26.26 -1.32 13.77
C THR A 104 24.78 -1.70 13.87
N VAL A 105 23.92 -0.71 14.02
CA VAL A 105 22.44 -0.87 13.99
C VAL A 105 22.02 -1.54 12.68
N LYS A 106 22.62 -1.16 11.56
CA LYS A 106 22.37 -1.77 10.25
C LYS A 106 22.69 -3.28 10.24
N GLU A 107 23.87 -3.68 10.71
CA GLU A 107 24.28 -5.09 10.77
C GLU A 107 23.36 -5.91 11.69
N LEU A 108 22.91 -5.31 12.81
CA LEU A 108 21.94 -5.95 13.70
C LEU A 108 20.60 -6.15 13.00
N LEU A 109 20.06 -5.15 12.31
CA LEU A 109 18.81 -5.25 11.54
C LEU A 109 18.91 -6.30 10.43
N GLU A 110 20.02 -6.33 9.71
CA GLU A 110 20.25 -7.30 8.64
C GLU A 110 20.22 -8.74 9.19
N VAL A 111 21.02 -9.05 10.22
CA VAL A 111 21.05 -10.41 10.76
C VAL A 111 19.76 -10.79 11.48
N PHE A 112 19.05 -9.82 12.06
CA PHE A 112 17.76 -10.01 12.72
C PHE A 112 16.65 -10.39 11.75
N LEU A 113 16.54 -9.71 10.62
CA LEU A 113 15.52 -9.97 9.60
C LEU A 113 15.88 -11.17 8.72
N ILE A 114 17.14 -11.28 8.30
CA ILE A 114 17.59 -12.28 7.32
C ILE A 114 17.81 -13.65 7.97
N HIS A 115 18.60 -13.70 9.02
CA HIS A 115 18.93 -14.96 9.72
C HIS A 115 18.02 -15.24 10.92
N SER A 116 17.22 -14.26 11.33
CA SER A 116 16.34 -14.38 12.49
C SER A 116 17.09 -14.45 13.84
N ALA A 117 18.30 -13.88 13.97
CA ALA A 117 19.08 -13.87 15.21
C ALA A 117 18.32 -13.19 16.36
N ASN A 118 17.96 -13.93 17.39
CA ASN A 118 17.04 -13.44 18.44
C ASN A 118 17.68 -12.37 19.33
N GLU A 119 18.95 -12.52 19.68
CA GLU A 119 19.70 -11.58 20.49
C GLU A 119 19.85 -10.20 19.83
N ALA A 120 19.92 -10.15 18.50
CA ALA A 120 20.04 -8.89 17.78
C ALA A 120 18.85 -7.96 18.03
N GLY A 121 17.63 -8.52 18.18
CA GLY A 121 16.43 -7.73 18.56
C GLY A 121 16.52 -7.13 19.96
N ASN A 122 17.10 -7.85 20.89
CA ASN A 122 17.32 -7.36 22.25
C ASN A 122 18.37 -6.25 22.28
N VAL A 123 19.46 -6.38 21.52
CA VAL A 123 20.49 -5.34 21.39
C VAL A 123 19.90 -4.07 20.77
N LEU A 124 19.08 -4.20 19.73
CA LEU A 124 18.35 -3.08 19.13
C LEU A 124 17.42 -2.41 20.14
N ALA A 125 16.70 -3.20 20.95
CA ALA A 125 15.80 -2.69 21.97
C ALA A 125 16.55 -1.89 23.03
N GLU A 126 17.66 -2.40 23.56
CA GLU A 126 18.49 -1.69 24.52
C GLU A 126 19.11 -0.41 23.93
N TYR A 127 19.51 -0.43 22.68
CA TYR A 127 20.04 0.75 21.98
C TYR A 127 18.97 1.85 21.84
N ILE A 128 17.73 1.49 21.47
CA ILE A 128 16.65 2.46 21.20
C ILE A 128 16.04 3.03 22.49
N SER A 129 15.79 2.19 23.48
CA SER A 129 14.97 2.54 24.67
C SER A 129 15.63 2.26 26.01
N GLY A 130 16.88 1.84 26.01
CA GLY A 130 17.65 1.57 27.22
C GLY A 130 17.36 0.21 27.85
N SER A 131 16.20 -0.39 27.61
CA SER A 131 15.83 -1.72 28.10
C SER A 131 14.90 -2.47 27.12
N ILE A 132 14.86 -3.80 27.25
CA ILE A 132 13.94 -4.65 26.48
C ILE A 132 12.48 -4.33 26.84
N ASP A 133 12.17 -4.12 28.12
CA ASP A 133 10.81 -3.87 28.59
C ASP A 133 10.25 -2.55 28.05
N GLU A 134 11.05 -1.47 28.08
CA GLU A 134 10.65 -0.19 27.49
C GLU A 134 10.44 -0.29 25.98
N PHE A 135 11.24 -1.08 25.30
CA PHE A 135 11.04 -1.32 23.87
C PHE A 135 9.77 -2.12 23.59
N VAL A 136 9.43 -3.11 24.40
CA VAL A 136 8.18 -3.86 24.29
C VAL A 136 6.97 -2.94 24.50
N ASN A 137 7.06 -1.95 25.40
CA ASN A 137 6.04 -0.91 25.54
C ASN A 137 5.87 -0.12 24.23
N LEU A 138 6.98 0.28 23.58
CA LEU A 138 6.95 0.95 22.28
C LEU A 138 6.34 0.05 21.20
N MET A 139 6.61 -1.26 21.21
CA MET A 139 6.00 -2.21 20.25
C MET A 139 4.48 -2.24 20.41
N ASN A 140 3.97 -2.35 21.63
CA ASN A 140 2.53 -2.39 21.89
C ASN A 140 1.86 -1.03 21.58
N GLN A 141 2.54 0.08 21.88
CA GLN A 141 2.07 1.40 21.47
C GLN A 141 1.96 1.51 19.93
N LYS A 142 3.01 1.15 19.19
CA LYS A 142 3.01 1.18 17.72
C LYS A 142 1.93 0.27 17.13
N ALA A 143 1.74 -0.93 17.66
CA ALA A 143 0.67 -1.82 17.24
C ALA A 143 -0.71 -1.18 17.44
N SER A 144 -0.94 -0.52 18.56
CA SER A 144 -2.19 0.22 18.84
C SER A 144 -2.37 1.40 17.88
N GLU A 145 -1.33 2.20 17.60
CA GLU A 145 -1.34 3.30 16.64
C GLU A 145 -1.70 2.83 15.23
N LEU A 146 -1.25 1.63 14.84
CA LEU A 146 -1.58 1.00 13.57
C LEU A 146 -2.99 0.38 13.54
N GLY A 147 -3.73 0.42 14.65
CA GLY A 147 -5.07 -0.14 14.75
C GLY A 147 -5.13 -1.66 14.98
N CYS A 148 -4.04 -2.28 15.40
CA CYS A 148 -3.95 -3.72 15.70
C CYS A 148 -4.61 -4.03 17.06
N LYS A 149 -5.90 -4.40 17.04
CA LYS A 149 -6.71 -4.56 18.26
C LYS A 149 -6.54 -5.90 18.95
N ASN A 150 -6.04 -6.90 18.24
CA ASN A 150 -5.89 -8.28 18.75
C ASN A 150 -4.43 -8.74 18.78
N THR A 151 -3.52 -7.80 19.06
CA THR A 151 -2.07 -8.02 19.09
C THR A 151 -1.50 -7.57 20.42
N HIS A 152 -0.63 -8.38 21.00
CA HIS A 152 0.11 -8.06 22.20
C HIS A 152 1.50 -8.71 22.16
N PHE A 153 2.53 -7.93 22.37
CA PHE A 153 3.93 -8.35 22.38
C PHE A 153 4.48 -8.34 23.80
N VAL A 154 5.30 -9.33 24.14
CA VAL A 154 6.00 -9.42 25.43
C VAL A 154 7.50 -9.60 25.27
N ASN A 155 7.99 -9.67 24.04
CA ASN A 155 9.41 -9.68 23.71
C ASN A 155 9.65 -9.15 22.29
N THR A 156 10.89 -8.90 21.94
CA THR A 156 11.32 -8.29 20.69
C THR A 156 11.37 -9.25 19.50
N ASN A 157 11.34 -10.57 19.73
CA ASN A 157 11.83 -11.57 18.75
C ASN A 157 10.85 -12.70 18.44
N GLY A 158 9.75 -12.82 19.23
CA GLY A 158 8.71 -13.82 19.01
C GLY A 158 9.00 -15.19 19.64
N ILE A 159 9.92 -15.27 20.61
CA ILE A 159 10.05 -16.42 21.49
C ILE A 159 8.71 -16.63 22.18
N HIS A 160 8.27 -17.90 22.24
CA HIS A 160 6.93 -18.24 22.71
C HIS A 160 6.66 -17.76 24.14
N ASN A 161 5.51 -17.14 24.30
CA ASN A 161 4.86 -16.80 25.56
C ASN A 161 3.34 -16.77 25.30
N GLU A 162 2.54 -17.25 26.24
CA GLU A 162 1.08 -17.31 26.09
C GLU A 162 0.43 -15.93 25.89
N ASN A 163 1.04 -14.89 26.44
CA ASN A 163 0.61 -13.49 26.28
C ASN A 163 1.19 -12.79 25.05
N HIS A 164 1.96 -13.51 24.19
CA HIS A 164 2.55 -12.98 22.98
C HIS A 164 1.76 -13.48 21.76
N TYR A 165 0.77 -12.72 21.34
CA TYR A 165 -0.18 -13.14 20.31
C TYR A 165 -0.47 -12.01 19.32
N THR A 166 -1.00 -12.38 18.19
CA THR A 166 -1.43 -11.50 17.10
C THR A 166 -2.53 -12.15 16.27
N THR A 167 -2.95 -11.52 15.18
CA THR A 167 -3.82 -12.09 14.14
C THR A 167 -3.17 -11.95 12.77
N ALA A 168 -3.59 -12.75 11.79
CA ALA A 168 -3.09 -12.58 10.42
C ALA A 168 -3.44 -11.19 9.87
N LYS A 169 -4.61 -10.65 10.23
CA LYS A 169 -5.05 -9.30 9.84
C LYS A 169 -4.17 -8.21 10.43
N ASP A 170 -3.86 -8.28 11.72
CA ASP A 170 -3.01 -7.29 12.38
C ASP A 170 -1.58 -7.35 11.83
N LEU A 171 -1.04 -8.57 11.61
CA LEU A 171 0.29 -8.72 10.99
C LEU A 171 0.34 -8.22 9.54
N ALA A 172 -0.73 -8.38 8.77
CA ALA A 172 -0.81 -7.81 7.43
C ALA A 172 -0.80 -6.27 7.47
N THR A 173 -1.48 -5.66 8.45
CA THR A 173 -1.45 -4.22 8.70
C THR A 173 -0.05 -3.74 9.05
N ILE A 174 0.64 -4.43 9.97
CA ILE A 174 2.02 -4.13 10.35
C ILE A 174 2.96 -4.31 9.16
N ALA A 175 2.84 -5.41 8.42
CA ALA A 175 3.67 -5.67 7.24
C ALA A 175 3.49 -4.61 6.15
N ARG A 176 2.25 -4.18 5.89
CA ARG A 176 1.93 -3.10 4.96
C ARG A 176 2.62 -1.79 5.37
N TYR A 177 2.57 -1.43 6.64
CA TYR A 177 3.28 -0.28 7.18
C TYR A 177 4.80 -0.39 7.00
N CYS A 178 5.39 -1.53 7.36
CA CYS A 178 6.82 -1.79 7.19
C CYS A 178 7.27 -1.68 5.73
N MET A 179 6.47 -2.21 4.80
CA MET A 179 6.77 -2.22 3.37
C MET A 179 6.72 -0.82 2.73
N GLN A 180 6.20 0.21 3.38
CA GLN A 180 6.30 1.60 2.94
C GLN A 180 7.68 2.21 3.22
N ASN A 181 8.48 1.61 4.11
CA ASN A 181 9.82 2.07 4.43
C ASN A 181 10.86 1.43 3.49
N GLN A 182 11.61 2.27 2.78
CA GLN A 182 12.59 1.81 1.79
C GLN A 182 13.72 0.96 2.40
N THR A 183 14.26 1.37 3.56
CA THR A 183 15.31 0.61 4.25
C THR A 183 14.82 -0.78 4.66
N PHE A 184 13.60 -0.86 5.18
CA PHE A 184 13.01 -2.16 5.53
C PHE A 184 12.87 -3.05 4.29
N ARG A 185 12.36 -2.52 3.17
CA ARG A 185 12.22 -3.25 1.90
C ARG A 185 13.56 -3.78 1.40
N GLU A 186 14.59 -2.95 1.43
CA GLU A 186 15.93 -3.33 1.00
C GLU A 186 16.46 -4.51 1.83
N ILE A 187 16.37 -4.42 3.16
CA ILE A 187 16.88 -5.49 4.04
C ILE A 187 16.10 -6.80 3.82
N VAL A 188 14.77 -6.79 3.83
CA VAL A 188 13.99 -8.04 3.71
C VAL A 188 14.14 -8.72 2.34
N SER A 189 14.54 -7.98 1.30
CA SER A 189 14.78 -8.50 -0.05
C SER A 189 16.17 -9.14 -0.23
N MET A 190 17.08 -8.94 0.72
CA MET A 190 18.44 -9.50 0.66
C MET A 190 18.40 -11.02 0.78
N LYS A 191 19.10 -11.71 -0.10
CA LYS A 191 19.24 -13.19 -0.07
C LYS A 191 20.19 -13.67 1.01
N SER A 192 21.08 -12.80 1.46
CA SER A 192 22.10 -13.05 2.49
C SER A 192 22.61 -11.74 3.04
N CYS A 193 23.20 -11.79 4.23
CA CYS A 193 23.94 -10.68 4.81
C CYS A 193 25.29 -11.14 5.37
N THR A 194 26.13 -10.17 5.67
CA THR A 194 27.46 -10.40 6.23
C THR A 194 27.70 -9.43 7.36
N ILE A 195 28.03 -9.95 8.54
CA ILE A 195 28.66 -9.16 9.60
C ILE A 195 30.17 -9.17 9.34
N PRO A 196 30.81 -8.02 9.10
CA PRO A 196 32.26 -7.92 8.96
C PRO A 196 32.99 -8.41 10.20
N LYS A 197 34.32 -8.43 10.16
CA LYS A 197 35.12 -8.67 11.37
C LYS A 197 34.86 -7.58 12.40
N THR A 198 34.52 -7.97 13.62
CA THR A 198 34.30 -7.11 14.78
C THR A 198 35.51 -7.18 15.76
N ASN A 199 35.40 -6.48 16.86
CA ASN A 199 36.38 -6.58 17.97
C ASN A 199 36.34 -7.94 18.69
N LYS A 200 35.32 -8.79 18.45
CA LYS A 200 35.09 -10.08 19.14
C LYS A 200 35.06 -11.29 18.21
N SER A 201 34.79 -11.09 16.92
CA SER A 201 34.52 -12.19 16.01
C SER A 201 35.08 -11.91 14.62
N ASP A 202 35.49 -12.96 13.90
CA ASP A 202 35.78 -12.89 12.47
C ASP A 202 34.50 -12.67 11.67
N LYS A 203 34.66 -12.42 10.37
CA LYS A 203 33.56 -12.23 9.41
C LYS A 203 32.57 -13.41 9.45
N ARG A 204 31.26 -13.11 9.54
CA ARG A 204 30.17 -14.11 9.56
C ARG A 204 29.21 -13.86 8.41
N PHE A 205 28.81 -14.94 7.73
CA PHE A 205 27.89 -14.91 6.60
C PHE A 205 26.60 -15.64 6.95
N TYR A 206 25.44 -15.04 6.60
CA TYR A 206 24.13 -15.59 6.89
C TYR A 206 23.23 -15.57 5.66
N LYS A 207 22.48 -16.66 5.45
CA LYS A 207 21.48 -16.77 4.38
C LYS A 207 20.10 -16.38 4.91
N ASN A 208 19.26 -15.82 4.01
CA ASN A 208 17.87 -15.55 4.33
C ASN A 208 17.10 -16.85 4.54
N THR A 209 16.23 -16.86 5.54
CA THR A 209 15.37 -18.01 5.90
C THR A 209 14.13 -18.15 5.02
N ASN A 210 13.85 -17.15 4.16
CA ASN A 210 12.67 -17.15 3.29
C ASN A 210 12.98 -17.81 1.94
N ASP A 211 12.45 -19.01 1.75
CA ASP A 211 12.64 -19.78 0.52
C ASP A 211 11.94 -19.18 -0.70
N LEU A 212 10.96 -18.30 -0.54
CA LEU A 212 10.32 -17.64 -1.69
C LEU A 212 11.27 -16.74 -2.48
N ILE A 213 12.33 -16.19 -1.83
CA ILE A 213 13.33 -15.34 -2.48
C ILE A 213 14.64 -16.07 -2.82
N ASN A 214 14.75 -17.36 -2.48
CA ASN A 214 15.93 -18.16 -2.73
C ASN A 214 15.84 -18.85 -4.10
N PRO A 215 16.67 -18.48 -5.11
CA PRO A 215 16.61 -19.07 -6.45
C PRO A 215 16.84 -20.59 -6.51
N SER A 216 17.45 -21.17 -5.48
CA SER A 216 17.70 -22.61 -5.40
C SER A 216 16.55 -23.38 -4.72
N SER A 217 15.54 -22.70 -4.23
CA SER A 217 14.38 -23.31 -3.57
C SER A 217 13.33 -23.76 -4.59
N PRO A 218 12.63 -24.88 -4.35
CA PRO A 218 11.48 -25.28 -5.15
C PRO A 218 10.27 -24.32 -4.99
N TYR A 219 10.32 -23.43 -4.01
CA TYR A 219 9.28 -22.43 -3.73
C TYR A 219 9.62 -21.04 -4.30
N TYR A 220 10.71 -20.91 -5.03
CA TYR A 220 11.16 -19.61 -5.53
C TYR A 220 10.15 -18.90 -6.42
N LEU A 221 9.89 -17.64 -6.08
CA LEU A 221 9.09 -16.70 -6.89
C LEU A 221 9.98 -15.52 -7.26
N SER A 222 10.27 -15.34 -8.55
CA SER A 222 11.17 -14.28 -9.04
C SER A 222 10.67 -12.85 -8.73
N TYR A 223 9.38 -12.69 -8.47
CA TYR A 223 8.70 -11.46 -8.14
C TYR A 223 8.44 -11.29 -6.64
N CYS A 224 8.94 -12.19 -5.78
CA CYS A 224 8.84 -12.07 -4.32
C CYS A 224 9.92 -11.13 -3.78
N ILE A 225 9.52 -10.24 -2.84
CA ILE A 225 10.37 -9.22 -2.24
C ILE A 225 10.92 -9.68 -0.87
N GLY A 226 10.17 -10.46 -0.12
CA GLY A 226 10.50 -10.87 1.25
C GLY A 226 9.28 -11.50 1.89
N ILE A 227 9.04 -11.47 3.20
CA ILE A 227 9.50 -10.58 4.27
C ILE A 227 10.15 -11.39 5.40
N LYS A 228 9.34 -12.22 6.15
CA LYS A 228 9.85 -12.88 7.36
C LYS A 228 9.18 -14.23 7.62
N THR A 229 9.99 -15.23 7.91
CA THR A 229 9.57 -16.55 8.40
C THR A 229 9.50 -16.59 9.92
N GLY A 230 8.67 -17.48 10.47
CA GLY A 230 8.59 -17.77 11.90
C GLY A 230 8.38 -19.26 12.15
N TYR A 231 8.87 -19.73 13.29
CA TYR A 231 8.59 -21.08 13.79
C TYR A 231 8.80 -21.14 15.30
N THR A 232 7.85 -21.69 16.00
CA THR A 232 7.98 -22.30 17.32
C THR A 232 7.08 -23.53 17.33
N SER A 233 7.27 -24.45 18.30
CA SER A 233 6.41 -25.64 18.39
C SER A 233 4.91 -25.27 18.52
N GLN A 234 4.62 -24.18 19.23
CA GLN A 234 3.25 -23.69 19.47
C GLN A 234 2.68 -22.91 18.30
N ALA A 235 3.50 -22.05 17.68
CA ALA A 235 3.09 -21.25 16.52
C ALA A 235 3.03 -22.06 15.23
N LYS A 236 3.67 -23.24 15.18
CA LYS A 236 3.94 -23.95 13.93
C LYS A 236 4.71 -23.08 12.94
N ASN A 237 4.57 -23.31 11.64
CA ASN A 237 5.24 -22.47 10.64
C ASN A 237 4.43 -21.22 10.35
N CYS A 238 5.09 -20.09 10.35
CA CYS A 238 4.52 -18.77 10.01
C CYS A 238 5.32 -18.14 8.87
N LEU A 239 4.65 -17.35 8.02
CA LEU A 239 5.28 -16.59 6.97
C LEU A 239 4.49 -15.30 6.70
N ILE A 240 5.21 -14.20 6.66
CA ILE A 240 4.77 -12.95 6.03
C ILE A 240 5.59 -12.79 4.77
N SER A 241 4.93 -12.56 3.65
CA SER A 241 5.61 -12.35 2.36
C SER A 241 4.98 -11.21 1.58
N ALA A 242 5.75 -10.59 0.68
CA ALA A 242 5.29 -9.61 -0.28
C ALA A 242 5.80 -9.99 -1.66
N CYS A 243 4.95 -9.85 -2.66
CA CYS A 243 5.26 -10.09 -4.05
C CYS A 243 4.73 -8.95 -4.92
N ASN A 244 5.49 -8.53 -5.94
CA ASN A 244 5.06 -7.53 -6.91
C ASN A 244 5.14 -8.13 -8.32
N LYS A 245 3.99 -8.24 -8.98
CA LYS A 245 3.90 -8.72 -10.35
C LYS A 245 3.05 -7.75 -11.15
N ASP A 246 3.59 -7.28 -12.26
CA ASP A 246 2.90 -6.38 -13.21
C ASP A 246 2.34 -5.11 -12.55
N GLY A 247 3.04 -4.58 -11.52
CA GLY A 247 2.65 -3.38 -10.77
C GLY A 247 1.63 -3.62 -9.65
N LEU A 248 1.11 -4.83 -9.49
CA LEU A 248 0.27 -5.21 -8.36
C LEU A 248 1.15 -5.82 -7.26
N GLU A 249 1.26 -5.12 -6.12
CA GLU A 249 1.97 -5.63 -4.96
C GLU A 249 0.98 -6.19 -3.93
N LEU A 250 1.17 -7.47 -3.60
CA LEU A 250 0.35 -8.21 -2.65
C LEU A 250 1.17 -8.61 -1.43
N ILE A 251 0.53 -8.60 -0.25
CA ILE A 251 1.09 -9.11 1.00
C ILE A 251 0.25 -10.31 1.45
N ALA A 252 0.93 -11.44 1.68
CA ALA A 252 0.33 -12.65 2.24
C ALA A 252 0.88 -12.91 3.64
N VAL A 253 -0.03 -13.25 4.57
CA VAL A 253 0.32 -13.73 5.91
C VAL A 253 -0.31 -15.08 6.11
N VAL A 254 0.47 -16.07 6.50
CA VAL A 254 0.02 -17.42 6.87
C VAL A 254 0.57 -17.78 8.24
N LEU A 255 -0.32 -18.24 9.13
CA LEU A 255 0.00 -18.59 10.51
C LEU A 255 -0.52 -20.00 10.83
N GLY A 256 0.19 -20.70 11.70
CA GLY A 256 -0.21 -22.05 12.09
C GLY A 256 -0.07 -23.09 10.98
N ALA A 257 0.84 -22.88 10.02
CA ALA A 257 1.01 -23.79 8.89
C ALA A 257 1.63 -25.13 9.37
N PRO A 258 1.00 -26.28 9.06
CA PRO A 258 1.51 -27.58 9.47
C PRO A 258 2.76 -27.97 8.66
N ASN A 259 3.50 -28.96 9.16
CA ASN A 259 4.45 -29.71 8.37
C ASN A 259 3.69 -30.75 7.54
N LEU A 260 3.88 -30.73 6.23
CA LEU A 260 3.27 -31.72 5.34
C LEU A 260 4.15 -32.95 5.17
N SER A 261 3.56 -34.03 4.69
CA SER A 261 4.30 -35.23 4.28
C SER A 261 5.31 -34.90 3.18
N ASN A 262 6.36 -35.70 3.03
CA ASN A 262 7.37 -35.55 1.98
C ASN A 262 8.23 -34.26 2.07
N ARG A 263 8.46 -33.73 3.28
CA ARG A 263 9.28 -32.53 3.54
C ARG A 263 8.76 -31.27 2.86
N LYS A 264 7.49 -31.22 2.42
CA LYS A 264 6.87 -30.03 1.88
C LYS A 264 6.49 -29.08 3.03
N SER A 265 6.63 -27.80 2.79
CA SER A 265 6.29 -26.75 3.77
C SER A 265 4.98 -26.05 3.39
N ALA A 266 3.94 -26.26 4.18
CA ALA A 266 2.62 -25.67 3.93
C ALA A 266 2.68 -24.13 3.85
N ARG A 267 3.49 -23.45 4.68
CA ARG A 267 3.58 -21.99 4.64
C ARG A 267 3.98 -21.42 3.26
N TYR A 268 4.82 -22.12 2.51
CA TYR A 268 5.19 -21.67 1.16
C TYR A 268 4.14 -22.04 0.12
N ILE A 269 3.58 -23.25 0.22
CA ILE A 269 2.50 -23.70 -0.67
C ILE A 269 1.30 -22.77 -0.53
N ASP A 270 0.86 -22.50 0.68
CA ASP A 270 -0.29 -21.64 0.96
C ASP A 270 -0.02 -20.19 0.49
N SER A 271 1.19 -19.66 0.71
CA SER A 271 1.53 -18.33 0.21
C SER A 271 1.52 -18.26 -1.32
N ILE A 272 2.05 -19.29 -2.01
CA ILE A 272 2.00 -19.37 -3.49
C ILE A 272 0.55 -19.46 -3.98
N THR A 273 -0.27 -20.28 -3.32
CA THR A 273 -1.70 -20.40 -3.59
C THR A 273 -2.43 -19.07 -3.46
N LEU A 274 -2.16 -18.32 -2.38
CA LEU A 274 -2.71 -16.98 -2.18
C LEU A 274 -2.28 -15.99 -3.29
N TYR A 275 -1.02 -16.01 -3.69
CA TYR A 275 -0.53 -15.17 -4.81
C TYR A 275 -1.15 -15.56 -6.13
N ASN A 276 -1.25 -16.86 -6.43
CA ASN A 276 -1.94 -17.34 -7.64
C ASN A 276 -3.39 -16.87 -7.68
N TYR A 277 -4.11 -16.99 -6.55
CA TYR A 277 -5.46 -16.47 -6.42
C TYR A 277 -5.50 -14.95 -6.67
N GLY A 278 -4.64 -14.18 -5.99
CA GLY A 278 -4.60 -12.73 -6.14
C GLY A 278 -4.37 -12.27 -7.57
N TYR A 279 -3.31 -12.77 -8.22
CA TYR A 279 -2.95 -12.38 -9.59
C TYR A 279 -3.87 -12.96 -10.67
N SER A 280 -4.62 -14.03 -10.39
CA SER A 280 -5.62 -14.57 -11.32
C SER A 280 -6.95 -13.83 -11.25
N ASN A 281 -7.26 -13.17 -10.15
CA ASN A 281 -8.56 -12.52 -9.94
C ASN A 281 -8.47 -10.99 -9.92
N TYR A 282 -7.28 -10.41 -9.74
CA TYR A 282 -7.11 -8.96 -9.58
C TYR A 282 -5.97 -8.44 -10.46
N LYS A 283 -6.12 -7.22 -10.94
CA LYS A 283 -5.07 -6.49 -11.67
C LYS A 283 -5.13 -5.00 -11.35
N MET A 284 -4.02 -4.30 -11.51
CA MET A 284 -4.01 -2.84 -11.57
C MET A 284 -4.50 -2.39 -12.93
N LYS A 285 -5.51 -1.52 -12.96
CA LYS A 285 -6.06 -0.94 -14.19
C LYS A 285 -5.95 0.57 -14.15
N GLN A 286 -5.46 1.16 -15.24
CA GLN A 286 -5.58 2.58 -15.49
C GLN A 286 -7.04 2.88 -15.78
N ILE A 287 -7.69 3.65 -14.90
CA ILE A 287 -9.10 4.04 -15.03
C ILE A 287 -9.22 5.29 -15.89
N ALA A 288 -8.35 6.27 -15.62
CA ALA A 288 -8.28 7.52 -16.35
C ALA A 288 -6.87 8.11 -16.24
N SER A 289 -6.47 8.93 -17.21
CA SER A 289 -5.13 9.50 -17.28
C SER A 289 -5.17 11.00 -16.98
N LYS A 290 -4.10 11.50 -16.37
CA LYS A 290 -3.87 12.94 -16.21
C LYS A 290 -4.03 13.65 -17.56
N GLY A 291 -4.83 14.73 -17.57
CA GLY A 291 -5.10 15.50 -18.77
C GLY A 291 -6.29 15.00 -19.59
N ASP A 292 -6.88 13.83 -19.30
CA ASP A 292 -8.10 13.40 -19.96
C ASP A 292 -9.22 14.42 -19.73
N VAL A 293 -9.92 14.81 -20.79
CA VAL A 293 -11.11 15.66 -20.73
C VAL A 293 -12.27 14.82 -20.22
N VAL A 294 -12.85 15.20 -19.09
CA VAL A 294 -13.93 14.43 -18.43
C VAL A 294 -15.24 15.18 -18.34
N TYR A 295 -15.21 16.49 -18.43
CA TYR A 295 -16.40 17.33 -18.38
C TYR A 295 -16.17 18.65 -19.13
N ASN A 296 -17.26 19.30 -19.55
CA ASN A 296 -17.20 20.59 -20.21
C ASN A 296 -18.23 21.52 -19.57
N ILE A 297 -17.86 22.77 -19.35
CA ILE A 297 -18.72 23.80 -18.76
C ILE A 297 -18.66 25.09 -19.56
N ASP A 298 -19.75 25.86 -19.54
CA ASP A 298 -19.78 27.26 -19.94
C ASP A 298 -19.53 28.15 -18.70
N VAL A 299 -18.39 28.85 -18.67
CA VAL A 299 -18.00 29.68 -17.55
C VAL A 299 -18.78 30.99 -17.55
N ASN A 300 -19.40 31.33 -16.41
CA ASN A 300 -20.13 32.58 -16.21
C ASN A 300 -19.19 33.80 -16.38
N LYS A 301 -19.69 34.87 -16.99
CA LYS A 301 -18.94 36.11 -17.31
C LYS A 301 -17.71 35.93 -18.19
N GLY A 302 -17.50 34.73 -18.74
CA GLY A 302 -16.44 34.46 -19.71
C GLY A 302 -16.71 35.11 -21.06
N ASN A 303 -15.66 35.50 -21.77
CA ASN A 303 -15.80 35.99 -23.14
C ASN A 303 -16.17 34.86 -24.10
N LYS A 304 -16.74 35.21 -25.26
CA LYS A 304 -17.30 34.24 -26.21
C LYS A 304 -16.31 33.22 -26.73
N GLU A 305 -15.02 33.57 -26.77
CA GLU A 305 -13.96 32.75 -27.35
C GLU A 305 -13.41 31.71 -26.35
N THR A 306 -13.43 32.02 -25.04
CA THR A 306 -12.78 31.20 -24.01
C THR A 306 -13.73 30.64 -22.95
N LYS A 307 -15.04 31.02 -22.96
CA LYS A 307 -16.00 30.59 -21.91
C LYS A 307 -16.32 29.11 -21.91
N ASN A 308 -16.19 28.44 -23.05
CA ASN A 308 -16.38 27.00 -23.17
C ASN A 308 -15.12 26.32 -22.69
N LEU A 309 -15.18 25.73 -21.48
CA LEU A 309 -14.01 25.23 -20.76
C LEU A 309 -14.09 23.73 -20.56
N ASP A 310 -13.08 23.03 -21.04
CA ASP A 310 -12.89 21.62 -20.72
C ASP A 310 -12.25 21.48 -19.34
N LEU A 311 -12.77 20.57 -18.52
CA LEU A 311 -12.20 20.17 -17.25
C LEU A 311 -11.41 18.88 -17.46
N VAL A 312 -10.13 18.93 -17.10
CA VAL A 312 -9.18 17.84 -17.28
C VAL A 312 -8.76 17.25 -15.95
N LEU A 313 -8.39 15.98 -15.95
CA LEU A 313 -7.90 15.30 -14.75
C LEU A 313 -6.54 15.84 -14.31
N GLY A 314 -6.42 16.10 -13.00
CA GLY A 314 -5.18 16.57 -12.37
C GLY A 314 -4.12 15.48 -12.22
N ASP A 315 -4.53 14.23 -12.03
CA ASP A 315 -3.65 13.08 -11.81
C ASP A 315 -4.17 11.82 -12.49
N ASP A 316 -3.28 10.84 -12.69
CA ASP A 316 -3.65 9.49 -13.11
C ASP A 316 -4.52 8.81 -12.04
N VAL A 317 -5.56 8.12 -12.45
CA VAL A 317 -6.38 7.27 -11.60
C VAL A 317 -6.13 5.81 -11.93
N LYS A 318 -5.47 5.10 -11.02
CA LYS A 318 -5.24 3.65 -11.10
C LYS A 318 -6.01 2.97 -9.98
N SER A 319 -6.63 1.86 -10.29
CA SER A 319 -7.41 1.08 -9.32
C SER A 319 -7.11 -0.40 -9.41
N LEU A 320 -7.19 -1.06 -8.26
CA LEU A 320 -7.28 -2.50 -8.18
C LEU A 320 -8.68 -2.94 -8.62
N VAL A 321 -8.77 -3.65 -9.72
CA VAL A 321 -10.02 -4.19 -10.23
C VAL A 321 -10.06 -5.72 -10.10
N ASN A 322 -11.24 -6.26 -9.79
CA ASN A 322 -11.48 -7.69 -9.99
C ASN A 322 -11.66 -7.91 -11.50
N ILE A 323 -10.98 -8.91 -12.06
CA ILE A 323 -11.00 -9.20 -13.50
C ILE A 323 -12.42 -9.53 -13.99
N ASN A 324 -13.27 -10.06 -13.12
CA ASN A 324 -14.64 -10.45 -13.43
C ASN A 324 -15.68 -9.34 -13.16
N ASP A 325 -15.27 -8.25 -12.51
CA ASP A 325 -16.14 -7.10 -12.20
C ASP A 325 -15.33 -5.81 -12.39
N GLU A 326 -15.37 -5.30 -13.60
CA GLU A 326 -14.66 -4.07 -13.97
C GLU A 326 -15.60 -2.84 -14.02
N ASN A 327 -16.73 -2.87 -13.34
CA ASN A 327 -17.66 -1.75 -13.31
C ASN A 327 -16.99 -0.52 -12.69
N VAL A 328 -16.97 0.56 -13.47
CA VAL A 328 -16.47 1.86 -13.05
C VAL A 328 -17.60 2.88 -13.18
N THR A 329 -17.90 3.55 -12.08
CA THR A 329 -18.79 4.72 -12.08
C THR A 329 -18.03 5.94 -11.60
N TYR A 330 -18.56 7.13 -11.86
CA TYR A 330 -17.97 8.37 -11.34
C TYR A 330 -19.01 9.38 -10.94
N SER A 331 -18.64 10.30 -10.05
CA SER A 331 -19.38 11.49 -9.69
C SER A 331 -18.47 12.71 -9.78
N ILE A 332 -19.04 13.84 -10.15
CA ILE A 332 -18.34 15.12 -10.26
C ILE A 332 -18.93 16.07 -9.24
N ASP A 333 -18.07 16.74 -8.50
CA ASP A 333 -18.39 17.80 -7.56
C ASP A 333 -17.63 19.06 -7.97
N LEU A 334 -18.34 20.09 -8.44
CA LEU A 334 -17.78 21.34 -8.91
C LEU A 334 -17.91 22.43 -7.85
N GLU A 335 -17.04 23.42 -7.90
CA GLU A 335 -17.15 24.62 -7.07
C GLU A 335 -18.44 25.40 -7.39
N ASP A 336 -19.08 25.96 -6.37
CA ASP A 336 -20.42 26.57 -6.47
C ASP A 336 -20.49 27.80 -7.39
N ASN A 337 -19.42 28.54 -7.60
CA ASN A 337 -19.42 29.77 -8.40
C ASN A 337 -18.22 29.84 -9.34
N ILE A 338 -18.30 29.15 -10.47
CA ILE A 338 -17.24 29.19 -11.48
C ILE A 338 -17.49 30.40 -12.42
N GLU A 339 -16.74 31.47 -12.19
CA GLU A 339 -16.83 32.72 -12.95
C GLU A 339 -15.46 33.16 -13.47
N ALA A 340 -15.46 33.79 -14.67
CA ALA A 340 -14.24 34.38 -15.25
C ALA A 340 -13.78 35.62 -14.43
N PRO A 341 -12.45 35.86 -14.34
CA PRO A 341 -11.39 35.15 -15.04
C PRO A 341 -10.94 33.88 -14.34
N ILE A 342 -10.55 32.87 -15.11
CA ILE A 342 -10.00 31.59 -14.62
C ILE A 342 -8.65 31.38 -15.30
N SER A 343 -7.63 30.98 -14.55
CA SER A 343 -6.33 30.60 -15.10
C SER A 343 -6.28 29.11 -15.43
N ALA A 344 -5.58 28.76 -16.48
CA ALA A 344 -5.29 27.35 -16.81
C ALA A 344 -4.71 26.62 -15.59
N ASN A 345 -5.06 25.34 -15.43
CA ASN A 345 -4.71 24.49 -14.30
C ASN A 345 -5.30 24.91 -12.94
N SER A 346 -6.20 25.91 -12.88
CA SER A 346 -6.98 26.18 -11.66
C SER A 346 -7.83 24.95 -11.31
N ASN A 347 -7.87 24.61 -10.04
CA ASN A 347 -8.77 23.55 -9.55
C ASN A 347 -10.20 24.10 -9.49
N LEU A 348 -11.14 23.45 -10.16
CA LEU A 348 -12.53 23.84 -10.25
C LEU A 348 -13.50 22.81 -9.67
N GLY A 349 -12.96 21.75 -9.08
CA GLY A 349 -13.76 20.71 -8.47
C GLY A 349 -12.99 19.40 -8.31
N THR A 350 -13.75 18.35 -8.04
CA THR A 350 -13.23 17.00 -7.83
C THR A 350 -14.08 15.99 -8.62
N ILE A 351 -13.43 15.01 -9.21
CA ILE A 351 -14.08 13.81 -9.73
C ILE A 351 -13.73 12.62 -8.86
N THR A 352 -14.73 11.83 -8.49
CA THR A 352 -14.57 10.61 -7.71
C THR A 352 -15.00 9.42 -8.54
N TYR A 353 -14.06 8.53 -8.84
CA TYR A 353 -14.32 7.24 -9.47
C TYR A 353 -14.62 6.19 -8.40
N THR A 354 -15.61 5.34 -8.64
CA THR A 354 -15.95 4.19 -7.81
C THR A 354 -15.72 2.92 -8.60
N VAL A 355 -14.90 2.03 -8.04
CA VAL A 355 -14.53 0.74 -8.64
C VAL A 355 -14.79 -0.35 -7.60
N GLY A 356 -15.88 -1.10 -7.76
CA GLY A 356 -16.38 -1.98 -6.70
C GLY A 356 -16.62 -1.18 -5.41
N ASP A 357 -16.02 -1.59 -4.29
CA ASP A 357 -16.16 -0.91 -2.99
C ASP A 357 -15.12 0.21 -2.76
N SER A 358 -14.27 0.50 -3.73
CA SER A 358 -13.16 1.46 -3.58
C SER A 358 -13.46 2.76 -4.33
N THR A 359 -13.09 3.90 -3.73
CA THR A 359 -13.23 5.23 -4.32
C THR A 359 -11.87 5.90 -4.50
N TYR A 360 -11.72 6.64 -5.61
CA TYR A 360 -10.50 7.35 -5.98
C TYR A 360 -10.86 8.74 -6.47
N SER A 361 -10.37 9.77 -5.80
CA SER A 361 -10.69 11.16 -6.14
C SER A 361 -9.46 11.88 -6.69
N THR A 362 -9.67 12.70 -7.73
CA THR A 362 -8.66 13.62 -8.25
C THR A 362 -9.28 14.96 -8.60
N LYS A 363 -8.44 16.00 -8.71
CA LYS A 363 -8.86 17.35 -9.03
C LYS A 363 -9.32 17.47 -10.48
N LEU A 364 -10.28 18.32 -10.71
CA LEU A 364 -10.68 18.79 -12.03
C LEU A 364 -10.04 20.16 -12.30
N LEU A 365 -9.19 20.21 -13.30
CA LEU A 365 -8.40 21.40 -13.63
C LEU A 365 -8.93 22.06 -14.90
N ALA A 366 -8.86 23.40 -14.95
CA ALA A 366 -9.14 24.17 -16.15
C ALA A 366 -8.11 23.85 -17.26
N SER A 367 -8.56 23.49 -18.46
CA SER A 367 -7.68 23.18 -19.60
C SER A 367 -6.98 24.40 -20.18
N HIS A 368 -7.59 25.57 -20.06
CA HIS A 368 -7.07 26.85 -20.60
C HIS A 368 -7.54 28.04 -19.79
N ASP A 369 -6.99 29.22 -20.08
CA ASP A 369 -7.42 30.49 -19.48
C ASP A 369 -8.80 30.88 -19.98
N VAL A 370 -9.68 31.32 -19.07
CA VAL A 370 -10.96 31.94 -19.42
C VAL A 370 -10.92 33.43 -19.07
N TYR A 371 -10.99 34.24 -20.11
CA TYR A 371 -10.98 35.69 -19.95
C TYR A 371 -12.38 36.23 -19.69
N LYS A 372 -12.46 37.28 -18.86
CA LYS A 372 -13.72 37.95 -18.57
C LYS A 372 -14.26 38.64 -19.82
N ASN A 373 -15.57 38.62 -19.97
CA ASN A 373 -16.26 39.42 -20.98
C ASN A 373 -16.24 40.89 -20.54
N ASP A 374 -15.25 41.63 -21.04
CA ASP A 374 -15.06 43.01 -20.62
C ASP A 374 -15.72 43.97 -21.60
N PHE A 375 -16.90 44.47 -21.18
CA PHE A 375 -17.60 45.50 -21.91
C PHE A 375 -17.02 46.90 -21.69
N THR A 376 -16.02 47.09 -20.81
CA THR A 376 -15.45 48.42 -20.47
C THR A 376 -14.83 49.08 -21.68
N PHE A 377 -14.19 48.32 -22.55
CA PHE A 377 -13.61 48.83 -23.80
C PHE A 377 -14.70 49.32 -24.77
N ILE A 378 -15.82 48.58 -24.91
CA ILE A 378 -16.96 48.96 -25.76
C ILE A 378 -17.64 50.21 -25.20
N ILE A 379 -17.86 50.27 -23.89
CA ILE A 379 -18.43 51.43 -23.19
C ILE A 379 -17.50 52.62 -23.36
N GLY A 380 -16.17 52.45 -23.25
CA GLY A 380 -15.19 53.52 -23.50
C GLY A 380 -15.28 54.08 -24.91
N ILE A 381 -15.40 53.22 -25.93
CA ILE A 381 -15.58 53.65 -27.33
C ILE A 381 -16.91 54.44 -27.49
N ILE A 382 -17.99 53.93 -26.92
CA ILE A 382 -19.32 54.59 -26.99
C ILE A 382 -19.24 55.97 -26.34
N LEU A 383 -18.65 56.09 -25.16
CA LEU A 383 -18.46 57.34 -24.46
C LEU A 383 -17.58 58.35 -25.27
N ALA A 384 -16.51 57.88 -25.90
CA ALA A 384 -15.65 58.67 -26.76
C ALA A 384 -16.41 59.18 -28.00
N LEU A 385 -17.23 58.35 -28.64
CA LEU A 385 -18.07 58.72 -29.77
C LEU A 385 -19.13 59.75 -29.37
N ILE A 386 -19.76 59.59 -28.21
CA ILE A 386 -20.72 60.56 -27.65
C ILE A 386 -20.02 61.91 -27.40
N LEU A 387 -18.80 61.89 -26.83
CA LEU A 387 -18.04 63.11 -26.57
C LEU A 387 -17.67 63.83 -27.87
N ILE A 388 -17.23 63.09 -28.91
CA ILE A 388 -16.96 63.66 -30.25
C ILE A 388 -18.20 64.29 -30.86
N LEU A 389 -19.35 63.61 -30.73
CA LEU A 389 -20.64 64.16 -31.22
C LEU A 389 -21.02 65.46 -30.50
N ILE A 390 -20.90 65.51 -29.19
CA ILE A 390 -21.18 66.67 -28.37
C ILE A 390 -20.25 67.85 -28.78
N LEU A 391 -18.96 67.58 -28.91
CA LEU A 391 -18.00 68.60 -29.37
C LEU A 391 -18.33 69.11 -30.78
N SER A 392 -18.74 68.25 -31.68
CA SER A 392 -19.16 68.62 -33.04
C SER A 392 -20.39 69.54 -33.02
N ILE A 393 -21.37 69.23 -32.19
CA ILE A 393 -22.60 70.07 -32.04
C ILE A 393 -22.21 71.42 -31.46
N ILE A 394 -21.34 71.49 -30.44
CA ILE A 394 -20.89 72.76 -29.86
C ILE A 394 -20.15 73.61 -30.91
N LEU A 395 -19.29 73.04 -31.73
CA LEU A 395 -18.58 73.74 -32.79
C LEU A 395 -19.55 74.31 -33.86
N ILE A 396 -20.61 73.56 -34.23
CA ILE A 396 -21.63 74.00 -35.15
C ILE A 396 -22.43 75.19 -34.53
N LEU A 397 -22.79 75.11 -33.27
CA LEU A 397 -23.51 76.17 -32.56
C LEU A 397 -22.69 77.46 -32.43
N ILE A 398 -21.35 77.33 -32.16
CA ILE A 398 -20.42 78.46 -32.12
C ILE A 398 -20.31 79.11 -33.52
N LYS A 399 -20.21 78.29 -34.57
CA LYS A 399 -20.10 78.76 -35.94
C LYS A 399 -21.34 79.49 -36.41
N ASN A 400 -22.54 79.01 -35.98
CA ASN A 400 -23.83 79.66 -36.28
C ASN A 400 -24.07 80.95 -35.49
N LYS A 401 -23.44 81.13 -34.31
CA LYS A 401 -23.50 82.41 -33.56
C LYS A 401 -22.55 83.50 -34.11
N LYS A 402 -21.62 83.13 -34.95
CA LYS A 402 -20.68 84.07 -35.58
C LYS A 402 -21.10 84.56 -37.00
N LYS A 403 -22.26 84.06 -37.47
CA LYS A 403 -22.94 84.61 -38.62
C LYS A 403 -24.15 85.47 -38.12
#